data_0553df9bbd5ac51951d36876ab98d6dd
#
_entry.id   0553df9bbd5ac51951d36876ab98d6dd
#
_cell.length_a   1.000
_cell.length_b   1.000
_cell.length_c   1.000
_cell.angle_alpha   90.00
_cell.angle_beta   90.00
_cell.angle_gamma   90.00
#
_symmetry.space_group_name_H-M   'P 1'
#
loop_
_entity.id
_entity.type
_entity.pdbx_description
1 polymer ?
#
loop_
_entity_poly.entity_id
_entity_poly.type
_entity_poly.pdbx_seq_one_letter_code
_entity_poly.pdbx_strand_id
1 'polypeptide(L)'
;WDTQEVADGNDVDAIQAAIAAAKKSDKPSIIKIETKIGYGAPNKQGKASAHGEPLGEEEIKLTKENLGWPYADKEFFVPEEVKAHVAAITAEGAKAEAEWNEMFRAYAEKYPELAKEYAQWHSDELAADLLNDEDFWKNEGDLATRAASEKVLQKVAKVVPNLFGGSADLAPSNKSQMKDREYYSKE
;
A
#
# COMPACT_ATOMS: atom_id res chain seq x y z
N TRP A 1 -10.63 6.19 -19.96
CA TRP A 1 -9.88 6.76 -18.86
C TRP A 1 -9.97 8.28 -18.92
N ASP A 2 -10.05 8.90 -17.75
CA ASP A 2 -9.81 10.31 -17.58
C ASP A 2 -8.29 10.55 -17.42
N THR A 3 -7.73 11.49 -18.18
CA THR A 3 -6.28 11.73 -18.16
C THR A 3 -5.99 13.21 -17.90
N GLN A 4 -5.07 13.45 -16.97
CA GLN A 4 -4.64 14.78 -16.57
C GLN A 4 -3.12 14.85 -16.57
N GLU A 5 -2.57 16.04 -16.69
CA GLU A 5 -1.13 16.28 -16.68
C GLU A 5 -0.79 17.45 -15.76
N VAL A 6 0.22 17.25 -14.92
CA VAL A 6 0.84 18.27 -14.06
C VAL A 6 2.29 18.41 -14.51
N ALA A 7 2.62 19.56 -15.05
CA ALA A 7 3.92 19.82 -15.67
C ALA A 7 5.07 20.02 -14.68
N ASP A 8 4.76 20.34 -13.42
CA ASP A 8 5.76 20.50 -12.35
C ASP A 8 5.32 19.73 -11.10
N GLY A 9 6.06 18.69 -10.76
CA GLY A 9 5.83 17.88 -9.57
C GLY A 9 6.10 18.57 -8.23
N ASN A 10 6.59 19.81 -8.26
CA ASN A 10 6.74 20.65 -7.08
C ASN A 10 5.57 21.64 -6.91
N ASP A 11 4.69 21.75 -7.89
CA ASP A 11 3.44 22.52 -7.79
C ASP A 11 2.36 21.68 -7.06
N VAL A 12 2.36 21.80 -5.73
CA VAL A 12 1.44 21.07 -4.86
C VAL A 12 -0.02 21.45 -5.12
N ASP A 13 -0.28 22.70 -5.46
CA ASP A 13 -1.63 23.18 -5.72
C ASP A 13 -2.18 22.59 -7.03
N ALA A 14 -1.37 22.50 -8.08
CA ALA A 14 -1.73 21.83 -9.32
C ALA A 14 -1.99 20.33 -9.12
N ILE A 15 -1.16 19.64 -8.31
CA ILE A 15 -1.37 18.23 -7.94
C ILE A 15 -2.69 18.07 -7.20
N GLN A 16 -2.96 18.93 -6.22
CA GLN A 16 -4.19 18.87 -5.44
C GLN A 16 -5.44 19.13 -6.31
N ALA A 17 -5.35 20.07 -7.23
CA ALA A 17 -6.43 20.35 -8.19
C ALA A 17 -6.70 19.16 -9.10
N ALA A 18 -5.65 18.50 -9.62
CA ALA A 18 -5.78 17.29 -10.44
C ALA A 18 -6.42 16.11 -9.67
N ILE A 19 -6.03 15.90 -8.41
CA ILE A 19 -6.65 14.89 -7.53
C ILE A 19 -8.13 15.21 -7.29
N ALA A 20 -8.45 16.47 -7.01
CA ALA A 20 -9.83 16.92 -6.80
C ALA A 20 -10.72 16.74 -8.04
N ALA A 21 -10.16 16.96 -9.23
CA ALA A 21 -10.84 16.68 -10.49
C ALA A 21 -11.04 15.18 -10.73
N ALA A 22 -10.00 14.38 -10.50
CA ALA A 22 -10.07 12.92 -10.62
C ALA A 22 -11.16 12.30 -9.72
N LYS A 23 -11.32 12.80 -8.49
CA LYS A 23 -12.38 12.38 -7.57
C LYS A 23 -13.81 12.65 -8.05
N LYS A 24 -13.98 13.53 -9.02
CA LYS A 24 -15.29 13.86 -9.61
C LYS A 24 -15.57 13.09 -10.90
N SER A 25 -14.58 12.40 -11.44
CA SER A 25 -14.72 11.61 -12.65
C SER A 25 -15.46 10.29 -12.35
N ASP A 26 -16.32 9.87 -13.25
CA ASP A 26 -16.97 8.55 -13.24
C ASP A 26 -16.13 7.45 -13.92
N LYS A 27 -14.93 7.81 -14.38
CA LYS A 27 -13.98 6.93 -15.07
C LYS A 27 -12.73 6.72 -14.22
N PRO A 28 -11.99 5.62 -14.44
CA PRO A 28 -10.64 5.50 -13.93
C PRO A 28 -9.79 6.67 -14.38
N SER A 29 -9.06 7.31 -13.47
CA SER A 29 -8.24 8.49 -13.76
C SER A 29 -6.75 8.18 -13.70
N ILE A 30 -6.00 8.73 -14.64
CA ILE A 30 -4.53 8.78 -14.61
C ILE A 30 -4.10 10.23 -14.52
N ILE A 31 -3.25 10.54 -13.54
CA ILE A 31 -2.61 11.85 -13.41
C ILE A 31 -1.12 11.66 -13.71
N LYS A 32 -0.65 12.18 -14.84
CA LYS A 32 0.77 12.20 -15.17
C LYS A 32 1.40 13.43 -14.52
N ILE A 33 2.38 13.22 -13.66
CA ILE A 33 3.11 14.29 -12.97
C ILE A 33 4.56 14.26 -13.44
N GLU A 34 5.07 15.38 -13.94
CA GLU A 34 6.45 15.48 -14.39
C GLU A 34 7.37 15.84 -13.21
N THR A 35 8.37 15.01 -12.93
CA THR A 35 9.30 15.20 -11.82
C THR A 35 10.75 15.07 -12.28
N LYS A 36 11.68 15.57 -11.46
CA LYS A 36 13.13 15.40 -11.67
C LYS A 36 13.73 14.65 -10.50
N ILE A 37 14.40 13.54 -10.79
CA ILE A 37 15.13 12.80 -9.75
C ILE A 37 16.19 13.69 -9.10
N GLY A 38 16.31 13.64 -7.77
CA GLY A 38 17.27 14.45 -7.03
C GLY A 38 17.01 15.96 -7.14
N TYR A 39 15.76 16.36 -7.28
CA TYR A 39 15.39 17.78 -7.38
C TYR A 39 16.03 18.63 -6.28
N GLY A 40 16.60 19.75 -6.67
CA GLY A 40 17.31 20.65 -5.76
C GLY A 40 18.78 20.31 -5.52
N ALA A 41 19.26 19.12 -5.86
CA ALA A 41 20.66 18.74 -5.71
C ALA A 41 21.51 19.31 -6.87
N PRO A 42 22.38 20.31 -6.65
CA PRO A 42 23.06 21.03 -7.74
C PRO A 42 23.91 20.13 -8.63
N ASN A 43 24.53 19.10 -8.06
CA ASN A 43 25.43 18.23 -8.80
C ASN A 43 24.80 16.89 -9.22
N LYS A 44 23.67 16.49 -8.61
CA LYS A 44 23.05 15.17 -8.84
C LYS A 44 21.66 15.21 -9.45
N GLN A 45 20.99 16.37 -9.50
CA GLN A 45 19.64 16.49 -10.09
C GLN A 45 19.61 15.99 -11.53
N GLY A 46 18.65 15.15 -11.86
CA GLY A 46 18.45 14.60 -13.20
C GLY A 46 19.46 13.51 -13.60
N LYS A 47 20.33 13.08 -12.68
CA LYS A 47 21.34 12.05 -12.96
C LYS A 47 20.98 10.71 -12.31
N ALA A 48 21.39 9.62 -12.93
CA ALA A 48 21.21 8.27 -12.39
C ALA A 48 21.84 8.07 -11.00
N SER A 49 22.92 8.81 -10.70
CA SER A 49 23.60 8.80 -9.39
C SER A 49 22.77 9.33 -8.23
N ALA A 50 21.61 9.94 -8.51
CA ALA A 50 20.65 10.31 -7.46
C ALA A 50 19.70 9.16 -7.08
N HIS A 51 19.76 8.02 -7.81
CA HIS A 51 18.93 6.86 -7.58
C HIS A 51 19.69 5.79 -6.77
N GLY A 52 19.21 5.52 -5.57
CA GLY A 52 19.73 4.39 -4.77
C GLY A 52 21.07 4.62 -4.06
N GLU A 53 21.66 5.80 -4.18
CA GLU A 53 22.90 6.18 -3.48
C GLU A 53 22.65 7.39 -2.57
N PRO A 54 23.34 7.46 -1.40
CA PRO A 54 23.32 8.67 -0.58
C PRO A 54 23.84 9.88 -1.36
N LEU A 55 23.23 11.04 -1.15
CA LEU A 55 23.73 12.29 -1.75
C LEU A 55 25.15 12.64 -1.26
N GLY A 56 25.46 12.32 0.00
CA GLY A 56 26.66 12.74 0.71
C GLY A 56 26.45 14.07 1.44
N GLU A 57 27.22 14.31 2.50
CA GLU A 57 27.04 15.45 3.41
C GLU A 57 27.10 16.80 2.69
N GLU A 58 28.10 16.99 1.82
CA GLU A 58 28.28 18.22 1.06
C GLU A 58 27.09 18.48 0.12
N GLU A 59 26.64 17.46 -0.61
CA GLU A 59 25.53 17.62 -1.54
C GLU A 59 24.20 17.84 -0.81
N ILE A 60 24.02 17.23 0.37
CA ILE A 60 22.84 17.48 1.23
C ILE A 60 22.80 18.94 1.66
N LYS A 61 23.93 19.49 2.10
CA LYS A 61 24.03 20.90 2.48
C LYS A 61 23.69 21.83 1.32
N LEU A 62 24.33 21.61 0.17
CA LEU A 62 24.05 22.38 -1.05
C LEU A 62 22.59 22.26 -1.50
N THR A 63 22.01 21.09 -1.38
CA THR A 63 20.59 20.84 -1.71
C THR A 63 19.68 21.64 -0.78
N LYS A 64 19.91 21.62 0.52
CA LYS A 64 19.14 22.41 1.49
C LYS A 64 19.26 23.91 1.22
N GLU A 65 20.44 24.39 0.94
CA GLU A 65 20.68 25.80 0.59
C GLU A 65 19.95 26.18 -0.71
N ASN A 66 20.05 25.35 -1.75
CA ASN A 66 19.40 25.58 -3.04
C ASN A 66 17.87 25.57 -2.94
N LEU A 67 17.31 24.74 -2.05
CA LEU A 67 15.89 24.69 -1.77
C LEU A 67 15.40 25.79 -0.79
N GLY A 68 16.33 26.64 -0.32
CA GLY A 68 16.00 27.70 0.63
C GLY A 68 15.64 27.21 2.03
N TRP A 69 16.13 26.01 2.42
CA TRP A 69 15.86 25.46 3.75
C TRP A 69 16.63 26.25 4.82
N PRO A 70 15.95 26.93 5.76
CA PRO A 70 16.60 27.86 6.69
C PRO A 70 17.48 27.20 7.75
N TYR A 71 17.46 25.86 7.84
CA TYR A 71 18.22 25.06 8.80
C TYR A 71 19.20 24.12 8.11
N ALA A 72 19.89 24.60 7.08
CA ALA A 72 20.78 23.79 6.23
C ALA A 72 21.93 23.16 7.01
N ASP A 73 22.36 23.79 8.10
CA ASP A 73 23.41 23.35 9.04
C ASP A 73 22.97 22.30 10.07
N LYS A 74 21.65 22.01 10.13
CA LYS A 74 21.11 21.06 11.11
C LYS A 74 20.74 19.73 10.46
N GLU A 75 21.07 18.66 11.16
CA GLU A 75 20.68 17.30 10.78
C GLU A 75 19.37 16.91 11.49
N PHE A 76 18.50 16.20 10.80
CA PHE A 76 17.22 15.68 11.32
C PHE A 76 16.36 16.71 12.04
N PHE A 77 16.52 17.99 11.71
CA PHE A 77 15.79 19.06 12.35
C PHE A 77 14.36 19.18 11.83
N VAL A 78 13.40 19.17 12.75
CA VAL A 78 11.98 19.40 12.44
C VAL A 78 11.54 20.68 13.13
N PRO A 79 11.13 21.73 12.37
CA PRO A 79 10.62 23.00 12.94
C PRO A 79 9.39 22.80 13.82
N GLU A 80 9.18 23.69 14.79
CA GLU A 80 8.06 23.59 15.73
C GLU A 80 6.70 23.75 15.04
N GLU A 81 6.60 24.58 14.01
CA GLU A 81 5.40 24.71 13.20
C GLU A 81 5.02 23.43 12.46
N VAL A 82 6.01 22.63 12.02
CA VAL A 82 5.77 21.32 11.42
C VAL A 82 5.27 20.34 12.45
N LYS A 83 5.88 20.32 13.65
CA LYS A 83 5.41 19.47 14.77
C LYS A 83 3.98 19.81 15.17
N ALA A 84 3.65 21.09 15.26
CA ALA A 84 2.31 21.54 15.59
C ALA A 84 1.28 21.12 14.53
N HIS A 85 1.65 21.24 13.25
CA HIS A 85 0.80 20.81 12.13
C HIS A 85 0.57 19.30 12.18
N VAL A 86 1.62 18.50 12.35
CA VAL A 86 1.52 17.05 12.46
C VAL A 86 0.69 16.63 13.69
N ALA A 87 0.85 17.31 14.84
CA ALA A 87 0.03 17.05 16.02
C ALA A 87 -1.46 17.30 15.75
N ALA A 88 -1.82 18.34 15.00
CA ALA A 88 -3.20 18.60 14.62
C ALA A 88 -3.76 17.48 13.71
N ILE A 89 -3.00 17.01 12.72
CA ILE A 89 -3.38 15.88 11.86
C ILE A 89 -3.56 14.61 12.70
N THR A 90 -2.66 14.35 13.65
CA THR A 90 -2.76 13.20 14.55
C THR A 90 -4.04 13.24 15.40
N ALA A 91 -4.41 14.42 15.88
CA ALA A 91 -5.63 14.60 16.66
C ALA A 91 -6.91 14.35 15.83
N GLU A 92 -6.94 14.83 14.58
CA GLU A 92 -8.05 14.54 13.67
C GLU A 92 -8.10 13.04 13.32
N GLY A 93 -6.97 12.38 13.11
CA GLY A 93 -6.89 10.94 12.91
C GLY A 93 -7.44 10.14 14.10
N ALA A 94 -7.04 10.50 15.32
CA ALA A 94 -7.56 9.86 16.54
C ALA A 94 -9.07 10.05 16.72
N LYS A 95 -9.60 11.21 16.34
CA LYS A 95 -11.04 11.46 16.36
C LYS A 95 -11.78 10.56 15.35
N ALA A 96 -11.28 10.49 14.11
CA ALA A 96 -11.86 9.64 13.08
C ALA A 96 -11.84 8.16 13.49
N GLU A 97 -10.76 7.69 14.11
CA GLU A 97 -10.66 6.33 14.65
C GLU A 97 -11.69 6.08 15.77
N ALA A 98 -11.85 7.03 16.68
CA ALA A 98 -12.85 6.91 17.75
C ALA A 98 -14.28 6.83 17.20
N GLU A 99 -14.61 7.65 16.21
CA GLU A 99 -15.92 7.63 15.53
C GLU A 99 -16.15 6.29 14.81
N TRP A 100 -15.11 5.77 14.14
CA TRP A 100 -15.17 4.46 13.49
C TRP A 100 -15.37 3.33 14.51
N ASN A 101 -14.66 3.35 15.62
CA ASN A 101 -14.79 2.35 16.69
C ASN A 101 -16.19 2.34 17.30
N GLU A 102 -16.80 3.50 17.48
CA GLU A 102 -18.18 3.61 17.95
C GLU A 102 -19.18 3.03 16.95
N MET A 103 -19.04 3.40 15.68
CA MET A 103 -19.85 2.84 14.60
C MET A 103 -19.68 1.31 14.52
N PHE A 104 -18.46 0.79 14.60
CA PHE A 104 -18.19 -0.64 14.52
C PHE A 104 -18.76 -1.40 15.73
N ARG A 105 -18.76 -0.80 16.92
CA ARG A 105 -19.41 -1.37 18.11
C ARG A 105 -20.90 -1.54 17.89
N ALA A 106 -21.58 -0.51 17.40
CA ALA A 106 -23.00 -0.58 17.07
C ALA A 106 -23.28 -1.60 15.95
N TYR A 107 -22.38 -1.72 14.96
CA TYR A 107 -22.45 -2.75 13.93
C TYR A 107 -22.33 -4.16 14.52
N ALA A 108 -21.40 -4.38 15.43
CA ALA A 108 -21.17 -5.67 16.08
C ALA A 108 -22.35 -6.11 16.96
N GLU A 109 -23.01 -5.19 17.64
CA GLU A 109 -24.25 -5.47 18.37
C GLU A 109 -25.37 -5.94 17.44
N LYS A 110 -25.49 -5.30 16.27
CA LYS A 110 -26.55 -5.61 15.30
C LYS A 110 -26.26 -6.85 14.44
N TYR A 111 -24.99 -7.08 14.13
CA TYR A 111 -24.53 -8.13 13.23
C TYR A 111 -23.34 -8.90 13.81
N PRO A 112 -23.52 -9.64 14.94
CA PRO A 112 -22.40 -10.24 15.67
C PRO A 112 -21.57 -11.24 14.85
N GLU A 113 -22.22 -12.05 14.00
CA GLU A 113 -21.51 -13.03 13.18
C GLU A 113 -20.64 -12.36 12.10
N LEU A 114 -21.14 -11.31 11.46
CA LEU A 114 -20.37 -10.56 10.46
C LEU A 114 -19.22 -9.78 11.11
N ALA A 115 -19.42 -9.23 12.30
CA ALA A 115 -18.37 -8.56 13.05
C ALA A 115 -17.26 -9.53 13.47
N LYS A 116 -17.62 -10.75 13.86
CA LYS A 116 -16.67 -11.83 14.16
C LYS A 116 -15.88 -12.22 12.93
N GLU A 117 -16.53 -12.38 11.78
CA GLU A 117 -15.88 -12.66 10.50
C GLU A 117 -14.92 -11.53 10.12
N TYR A 118 -15.36 -10.27 10.22
CA TYR A 118 -14.50 -9.10 10.00
C TYR A 118 -13.25 -9.14 10.88
N ALA A 119 -13.41 -9.36 12.19
CA ALA A 119 -12.29 -9.45 13.12
C ALA A 119 -11.33 -10.60 12.76
N GLN A 120 -11.85 -11.77 12.38
CA GLN A 120 -11.05 -12.90 11.92
C GLN A 120 -10.24 -12.57 10.66
N TRP A 121 -10.84 -11.89 9.71
CA TRP A 121 -10.18 -11.53 8.44
C TRP A 121 -9.10 -10.46 8.58
N HIS A 122 -9.12 -9.69 9.66
CA HIS A 122 -8.15 -8.64 9.98
C HIS A 122 -7.21 -9.00 11.14
N SER A 123 -7.24 -10.26 11.57
CA SER A 123 -6.30 -10.77 12.56
C SER A 123 -5.14 -11.51 11.89
N ASP A 124 -4.02 -11.61 12.59
CA ASP A 124 -2.89 -12.46 12.18
C ASP A 124 -3.09 -13.94 12.56
N GLU A 125 -4.23 -14.28 13.17
CA GLU A 125 -4.54 -15.63 13.60
C GLU A 125 -5.26 -16.40 12.50
N LEU A 126 -4.77 -17.58 12.19
CA LEU A 126 -5.45 -18.52 11.29
C LEU A 126 -6.59 -19.24 12.03
N ALA A 127 -7.70 -19.45 11.32
CA ALA A 127 -8.84 -20.22 11.86
C ALA A 127 -8.52 -21.70 12.13
N ALA A 128 -7.41 -22.21 11.59
CA ALA A 128 -6.96 -23.59 11.75
C ALA A 128 -5.45 -23.65 11.98
N ASP A 129 -5.00 -24.59 12.78
CA ASP A 129 -3.58 -24.85 13.02
C ASP A 129 -2.98 -25.67 11.87
N LEU A 130 -2.73 -24.99 10.74
CA LEU A 130 -2.18 -25.62 9.54
C LEU A 130 -0.71 -26.04 9.71
N LEU A 131 0.02 -25.39 10.61
CA LEU A 131 1.45 -25.65 10.78
C LEU A 131 1.71 -27.01 11.47
N ASN A 132 0.81 -27.42 12.35
CA ASN A 132 0.90 -28.66 13.08
C ASN A 132 0.03 -29.80 12.50
N ASP A 133 -0.67 -29.56 11.40
CA ASP A 133 -1.44 -30.56 10.68
C ASP A 133 -0.54 -31.38 9.75
N GLU A 134 -0.13 -32.58 10.18
CA GLU A 134 0.72 -33.44 9.37
C GLU A 134 0.10 -33.83 8.03
N ASP A 135 -1.22 -33.98 7.93
CA ASP A 135 -1.91 -34.31 6.69
C ASP A 135 -1.96 -33.13 5.72
N PHE A 136 -1.90 -31.92 6.25
CA PHE A 136 -1.80 -30.72 5.43
C PHE A 136 -0.52 -30.72 4.58
N TRP A 137 0.61 -31.18 5.14
CA TRP A 137 1.92 -31.17 4.50
C TRP A 137 2.25 -32.44 3.70
N LYS A 138 1.46 -33.50 3.83
CA LYS A 138 1.70 -34.73 3.09
C LYS A 138 1.51 -34.59 1.59
N ASN A 139 2.50 -35.06 0.85
CA ASN A 139 2.43 -35.21 -0.60
C ASN A 139 2.71 -36.66 -0.97
N GLU A 140 1.96 -37.17 -1.94
CA GLU A 140 2.20 -38.50 -2.48
C GLU A 140 3.26 -38.41 -3.59
N GLY A 141 4.45 -38.94 -3.33
CA GLY A 141 5.56 -39.02 -4.27
C GLY A 141 6.23 -37.65 -4.55
N ASP A 142 7.12 -37.63 -5.52
CA ASP A 142 7.86 -36.46 -5.95
C ASP A 142 7.00 -35.57 -6.82
N LEU A 143 6.99 -34.28 -6.49
CA LEU A 143 6.24 -33.27 -7.20
C LEU A 143 7.15 -32.12 -7.63
N ALA A 144 6.89 -31.56 -8.81
CA ALA A 144 7.42 -30.23 -9.14
C ALA A 144 6.91 -29.20 -8.13
N THR A 145 7.76 -28.25 -7.73
CA THR A 145 7.43 -27.24 -6.70
C THR A 145 6.14 -26.48 -6.99
N ARG A 146 5.86 -26.14 -8.25
CA ARG A 146 4.60 -25.50 -8.65
C ARG A 146 3.37 -26.38 -8.43
N ALA A 147 3.50 -27.71 -8.57
CA ALA A 147 2.41 -28.65 -8.32
C ALA A 147 2.18 -28.86 -6.81
N ALA A 148 3.25 -28.86 -6.02
CA ALA A 148 3.16 -28.85 -4.57
C ALA A 148 2.48 -27.58 -4.06
N SER A 149 2.89 -26.42 -4.59
CA SER A 149 2.26 -25.12 -4.30
C SER A 149 0.77 -25.11 -4.64
N GLU A 150 0.36 -25.63 -5.81
CA GLU A 150 -1.07 -25.78 -6.16
C GLU A 150 -1.84 -26.60 -5.11
N LYS A 151 -1.30 -27.73 -4.69
CA LYS A 151 -1.96 -28.58 -3.67
C LYS A 151 -2.12 -27.85 -2.33
N VAL A 152 -1.07 -27.17 -1.89
CA VAL A 152 -1.11 -26.38 -0.66
C VAL A 152 -2.12 -25.23 -0.80
N LEU A 153 -2.13 -24.52 -1.93
CA LEU A 153 -3.09 -23.44 -2.20
C LEU A 153 -4.55 -23.92 -2.08
N GLN A 154 -4.90 -25.09 -2.66
CA GLN A 154 -6.26 -25.61 -2.54
C GLN A 154 -6.63 -25.96 -1.08
N LYS A 155 -5.69 -26.43 -0.27
CA LYS A 155 -5.92 -26.70 1.14
C LYS A 155 -6.09 -25.42 1.95
N VAL A 156 -5.22 -24.44 1.74
CA VAL A 156 -5.29 -23.13 2.40
C VAL A 156 -6.59 -22.39 2.05
N ALA A 157 -7.00 -22.41 0.78
CA ALA A 157 -8.24 -21.75 0.33
C ALA A 157 -9.51 -22.26 1.04
N LYS A 158 -9.49 -23.49 1.57
CA LYS A 158 -10.63 -24.04 2.32
C LYS A 158 -10.75 -23.49 3.74
N VAL A 159 -9.63 -23.09 4.35
CA VAL A 159 -9.58 -22.66 5.76
C VAL A 159 -9.29 -21.17 5.92
N VAL A 160 -8.88 -20.49 4.85
CA VAL A 160 -8.64 -19.04 4.80
C VAL A 160 -9.64 -18.42 3.83
N PRO A 161 -10.85 -18.05 4.26
CA PRO A 161 -11.92 -17.61 3.37
C PRO A 161 -11.62 -16.30 2.66
N ASN A 162 -10.82 -15.44 3.26
CA ASN A 162 -10.38 -14.15 2.72
C ASN A 162 -9.09 -14.24 1.87
N LEU A 163 -8.61 -15.44 1.56
CA LEU A 163 -7.47 -15.60 0.66
C LEU A 163 -7.83 -15.06 -0.73
N PHE A 164 -7.06 -14.08 -1.19
CA PHE A 164 -7.21 -13.43 -2.48
C PHE A 164 -5.87 -13.38 -3.20
N GLY A 165 -5.87 -13.66 -4.47
CA GLY A 165 -4.66 -13.62 -5.28
C GLY A 165 -4.87 -14.19 -6.66
N GLY A 166 -3.81 -14.18 -7.46
CA GLY A 166 -3.87 -14.72 -8.81
C GLY A 166 -2.63 -14.41 -9.64
N SER A 167 -2.69 -14.82 -10.87
CA SER A 167 -1.71 -14.52 -11.93
C SER A 167 -2.48 -13.98 -13.13
N ALA A 168 -1.94 -13.01 -13.84
CA ALA A 168 -2.63 -12.43 -15.01
C ALA A 168 -3.04 -13.52 -16.02
N ASP A 169 -2.26 -13.74 -17.06
CA ASP A 169 -2.54 -14.77 -18.08
C ASP A 169 -1.82 -16.12 -17.79
N LEU A 170 -1.00 -16.18 -16.76
CA LEU A 170 -0.15 -17.34 -16.45
C LEU A 170 -0.74 -18.27 -15.37
N ALA A 171 -1.99 -18.08 -14.97
CA ALA A 171 -2.62 -18.92 -13.93
C ALA A 171 -2.50 -20.43 -14.21
N PRO A 172 -2.69 -20.95 -15.45
CA PRO A 172 -2.51 -22.37 -15.75
C PRO A 172 -1.07 -22.85 -15.59
N SER A 173 -0.08 -22.01 -15.93
CA SER A 173 1.34 -22.33 -15.83
C SER A 173 1.85 -22.27 -14.37
N ASN A 174 1.42 -21.24 -13.65
CA ASN A 174 1.81 -20.98 -12.27
C ASN A 174 0.98 -21.81 -11.27
N LYS A 175 -0.14 -22.38 -11.73
CA LYS A 175 -1.06 -23.18 -10.92
C LYS A 175 -1.59 -22.40 -9.71
N SER A 176 -1.91 -21.12 -9.92
CA SER A 176 -2.33 -20.17 -8.89
C SER A 176 -3.85 -20.03 -8.77
N GLN A 177 -4.63 -20.80 -9.53
CA GLN A 177 -6.08 -20.76 -9.45
C GLN A 177 -6.60 -21.59 -8.27
N MET A 178 -7.49 -20.99 -7.50
CA MET A 178 -8.28 -21.68 -6.47
C MET A 178 -9.51 -22.32 -7.16
N LYS A 179 -9.57 -23.65 -7.22
CA LYS A 179 -10.55 -24.40 -8.03
C LYS A 179 -12.01 -24.20 -7.61
N ASP A 180 -12.22 -23.99 -6.31
CA ASP A 180 -13.56 -23.81 -5.73
C ASP A 180 -13.94 -22.32 -5.58
N ARG A 181 -13.24 -21.42 -6.28
CA ARG A 181 -13.47 -19.98 -6.26
C ARG A 181 -13.69 -19.46 -7.67
N GLU A 182 -14.57 -18.48 -7.78
CA GLU A 182 -14.80 -17.77 -9.02
C GLU A 182 -13.80 -16.63 -9.22
N TYR A 183 -13.72 -16.12 -10.44
CA TYR A 183 -12.94 -14.91 -10.70
C TYR A 183 -13.66 -13.70 -10.13
N TYR A 184 -12.90 -12.81 -9.51
CA TYR A 184 -13.45 -11.53 -9.11
C TYR A 184 -13.77 -10.69 -10.34
N SER A 185 -15.03 -10.41 -10.56
CA SER A 185 -15.54 -9.62 -11.69
C SER A 185 -16.56 -8.59 -11.23
N LYS A 186 -16.96 -7.73 -12.13
CA LYS A 186 -17.98 -6.70 -11.85
C LYS A 186 -19.41 -7.27 -11.86
N GLU A 187 -19.60 -8.46 -12.39
CA GLU A 187 -20.90 -9.13 -12.54
C GLU A 187 -21.33 -9.83 -11.25
#